data_90d4afac016ac3648b8a98c804844ac7
#
_entry.id   90d4afac016ac3648b8a98c804844ac7
#
_cell.length_a   1.000
_cell.length_b   1.000
_cell.length_c   1.000
_cell.angle_alpha   90.00
_cell.angle_beta   90.00
_cell.angle_gamma   90.00
#
_symmetry.space_group_name_H-M   'P 1'
#
loop_
_entity.id
_entity.type
_entity.pdbx_description
1 polymer ?
#
loop_
_entity_poly.entity_id
_entity_poly.type
_entity_poly.pdbx_seq_one_letter_code
_entity_poly.pdbx_strand_id
1 'polypeptide(L)'
;MRFAILSVHIAAASVGLLAGFVALYAAKGARLHRRSGTLFVYTMVAMAVLGAGIAAVWNVGPEVNIPVALLTSYLVITALTAVTPAAERSRALDVGLLLVACGVAVFMIGSGLAVATDGARHRVPAFPFFLFGAIALLAVVGDLRVLRSGARAGASRIARHLWRMSAALLIASLSFSVQLPKYLPKSLRLPWLLALPLLAVLVTMLFWLWRVRVRRPVRGMVIAAPRGALVTETA
;
A
#
# COMPACT_ATOMS: atom_id res chain seq x y z
N MET A 1 13.56 -24.02 -10.68
CA MET A 1 13.31 -22.59 -10.94
C MET A 1 11.99 -22.09 -10.34
N ARG A 2 10.83 -22.72 -10.62
CA ARG A 2 9.51 -22.34 -10.08
C ARG A 2 9.49 -22.25 -8.54
N PHE A 3 10.02 -23.27 -7.86
CA PHE A 3 10.10 -23.33 -6.40
C PHE A 3 10.92 -22.19 -5.81
N ALA A 4 12.08 -21.90 -6.40
CA ALA A 4 12.94 -20.80 -5.93
C ALA A 4 12.27 -19.41 -6.02
N ILE A 5 11.61 -19.12 -7.15
CA ILE A 5 10.88 -17.85 -7.33
C ILE A 5 9.76 -17.72 -6.31
N LEU A 6 8.99 -18.80 -6.08
CA LEU A 6 7.92 -18.81 -5.09
C LEU A 6 8.47 -18.61 -3.67
N SER A 7 9.60 -19.25 -3.33
CA SER A 7 10.23 -19.08 -2.01
C SER A 7 10.71 -17.66 -1.78
N VAL A 8 11.31 -17.02 -2.79
CA VAL A 8 11.73 -15.61 -2.70
C VAL A 8 10.52 -14.68 -2.55
N HIS A 9 9.44 -14.92 -3.30
CA HIS A 9 8.19 -14.17 -3.18
C HIS A 9 7.60 -14.29 -1.76
N ILE A 10 7.53 -15.50 -1.21
CA ILE A 10 7.02 -15.74 0.16
C ILE A 10 7.94 -15.08 1.20
N ALA A 11 9.25 -15.18 1.05
CA ALA A 11 10.20 -14.55 1.96
C ALA A 11 10.06 -13.01 1.95
N ALA A 12 9.99 -12.40 0.76
CA ALA A 12 9.75 -10.96 0.61
C ALA A 12 8.41 -10.53 1.24
N ALA A 13 7.35 -11.32 1.03
CA ALA A 13 6.03 -11.08 1.63
C ALA A 13 6.08 -11.15 3.16
N SER A 14 6.75 -12.15 3.71
CA SER A 14 6.87 -12.35 5.17
C SER A 14 7.67 -11.22 5.82
N VAL A 15 8.83 -10.86 5.24
CA VAL A 15 9.64 -9.72 5.73
C VAL A 15 8.85 -8.42 5.61
N GLY A 16 8.15 -8.21 4.49
CA GLY A 16 7.30 -7.04 4.30
C GLY A 16 6.20 -6.94 5.34
N LEU A 17 5.48 -8.04 5.58
CA LEU A 17 4.40 -8.07 6.57
C LEU A 17 4.93 -7.74 7.98
N LEU A 18 6.01 -8.37 8.42
CA LEU A 18 6.65 -8.10 9.71
C LEU A 18 7.13 -6.65 9.81
N ALA A 19 7.84 -6.15 8.80
CA ALA A 19 8.32 -4.78 8.77
C ALA A 19 7.16 -3.75 8.80
N GLY A 20 6.05 -4.06 8.10
CA GLY A 20 4.84 -3.26 8.09
C GLY A 20 4.19 -3.17 9.47
N PHE A 21 4.05 -4.29 10.17
CA PHE A 21 3.53 -4.31 11.54
C PHE A 21 4.47 -3.59 12.52
N VAL A 22 5.78 -3.78 12.42
CA VAL A 22 6.74 -3.02 13.23
C VAL A 22 6.59 -1.51 12.98
N ALA A 23 6.50 -1.07 11.73
CA ALA A 23 6.27 0.34 11.40
C ALA A 23 4.91 0.84 11.92
N LEU A 24 3.87 -0.01 11.87
CA LEU A 24 2.52 0.34 12.30
C LEU A 24 2.47 0.65 13.80
N TYR A 25 3.21 -0.08 14.63
CA TYR A 25 3.19 0.07 16.09
C TYR A 25 4.35 0.90 16.66
N ALA A 26 5.44 1.08 15.93
CA ALA A 26 6.56 1.92 16.34
C ALA A 26 6.14 3.39 16.50
N ALA A 27 6.82 4.11 17.40
CA ALA A 27 6.64 5.54 17.58
C ALA A 27 6.82 6.29 16.27
N LYS A 28 5.77 7.02 15.83
CA LYS A 28 5.72 7.65 14.50
C LYS A 28 6.85 8.68 14.34
N GLY A 29 7.58 8.57 13.23
CA GLY A 29 8.74 9.42 12.96
C GLY A 29 10.04 9.00 13.65
N ALA A 30 10.02 8.04 14.59
CA ALA A 30 11.23 7.50 15.22
C ALA A 30 12.10 6.69 14.23
N ARG A 31 13.35 6.43 14.61
CA ARG A 31 14.31 5.68 13.77
C ARG A 31 13.78 4.30 13.37
N LEU A 32 13.15 3.58 14.32
CA LEU A 32 12.57 2.26 14.05
C LEU A 32 11.43 2.35 13.02
N HIS A 33 10.48 3.29 13.19
CA HIS A 33 9.40 3.51 12.25
C HIS A 33 9.91 3.80 10.83
N ARG A 34 10.91 4.67 10.70
CA ARG A 34 11.49 5.00 9.37
C ARG A 34 12.18 3.81 8.73
N ARG A 35 13.03 3.09 9.47
CA ARG A 35 13.78 1.93 8.95
C ARG A 35 12.85 0.79 8.55
N SER A 36 11.91 0.43 9.42
CA SER A 36 10.94 -0.64 9.13
C SER A 36 9.97 -0.24 8.02
N GLY A 37 9.54 1.03 7.96
CA GLY A 37 8.71 1.54 6.87
C GLY A 37 9.42 1.52 5.52
N THR A 38 10.71 1.86 5.46
CA THR A 38 11.52 1.76 4.24
C THR A 38 11.72 0.30 3.82
N LEU A 39 12.02 -0.59 4.76
CA LEU A 39 12.11 -2.03 4.49
C LEU A 39 10.79 -2.58 3.95
N PHE A 40 9.66 -2.18 4.56
CA PHE A 40 8.32 -2.52 4.08
C PHE A 40 8.11 -2.12 2.62
N VAL A 41 8.47 -0.89 2.22
CA VAL A 41 8.31 -0.43 0.83
C VAL A 41 9.10 -1.30 -0.13
N TYR A 42 10.40 -1.54 0.12
CA TYR A 42 11.23 -2.33 -0.79
C TYR A 42 10.76 -3.78 -0.91
N THR A 43 10.44 -4.40 0.21
CA THR A 43 9.97 -5.80 0.22
C THR A 43 8.60 -5.94 -0.42
N MET A 44 7.69 -4.97 -0.26
CA MET A 44 6.38 -4.97 -0.90
C MET A 44 6.48 -4.80 -2.42
N VAL A 45 7.38 -3.93 -2.91
CA VAL A 45 7.61 -3.80 -4.36
C VAL A 45 8.23 -5.09 -4.92
N ALA A 46 9.24 -5.66 -4.25
CA ALA A 46 9.83 -6.93 -4.69
C ALA A 46 8.80 -8.06 -4.72
N MET A 47 8.00 -8.21 -3.64
CA MET A 47 6.91 -9.17 -3.57
C MET A 47 5.88 -8.96 -4.69
N ALA A 48 5.48 -7.72 -4.96
CA ALA A 48 4.49 -7.39 -5.98
C ALA A 48 5.01 -7.72 -7.39
N VAL A 49 6.25 -7.36 -7.72
CA VAL A 49 6.88 -7.69 -9.01
C VAL A 49 6.96 -9.20 -9.22
N LEU A 50 7.44 -9.94 -8.20
CA LEU A 50 7.50 -11.41 -8.26
C LEU A 50 6.09 -12.02 -8.36
N GLY A 51 5.12 -11.49 -7.60
CA GLY A 51 3.73 -11.95 -7.64
C GLY A 51 3.06 -11.74 -8.99
N ALA A 52 3.28 -10.57 -9.62
CA ALA A 52 2.81 -10.30 -10.98
C ALA A 52 3.45 -11.25 -12.01
N GLY A 53 4.76 -11.49 -11.91
CA GLY A 53 5.47 -12.46 -12.74
C GLY A 53 4.93 -13.89 -12.57
N ILE A 54 4.71 -14.32 -11.34
CA ILE A 54 4.09 -15.62 -11.01
C ILE A 54 2.69 -15.72 -11.64
N ALA A 55 1.88 -14.68 -11.48
CA ALA A 55 0.52 -14.64 -12.02
C ALA A 55 0.52 -14.71 -13.56
N ALA A 56 1.40 -13.96 -14.21
CA ALA A 56 1.50 -13.91 -15.67
C ALA A 56 2.02 -15.22 -16.26
N VAL A 57 3.12 -15.76 -15.72
CA VAL A 57 3.81 -16.93 -16.30
C VAL A 57 3.08 -18.24 -15.99
N TRP A 58 2.49 -18.33 -14.79
CA TRP A 58 1.85 -19.58 -14.36
C TRP A 58 0.32 -19.52 -14.33
N ASN A 59 -0.25 -18.46 -14.88
CA ASN A 59 -1.70 -18.24 -14.98
C ASN A 59 -2.43 -18.38 -13.63
N VAL A 60 -1.85 -17.78 -12.58
CA VAL A 60 -2.43 -17.79 -11.23
C VAL A 60 -3.29 -16.55 -11.04
N GLY A 61 -4.54 -16.58 -11.52
CA GLY A 61 -5.50 -15.47 -11.43
C GLY A 61 -4.93 -14.12 -11.88
N PRO A 62 -4.33 -14.04 -13.10
CA PRO A 62 -3.63 -12.84 -13.55
C PRO A 62 -4.53 -11.61 -13.59
N GLU A 63 -5.83 -11.81 -13.83
CA GLU A 63 -6.86 -10.77 -13.90
C GLU A 63 -7.05 -10.00 -12.57
N VAL A 64 -6.69 -10.60 -11.44
CA VAL A 64 -6.71 -9.94 -10.13
C VAL A 64 -5.30 -9.68 -9.62
N ASN A 65 -4.41 -10.66 -9.68
CA ASN A 65 -3.10 -10.58 -9.03
C ASN A 65 -2.17 -9.55 -9.68
N ILE A 66 -2.21 -9.37 -11.01
CA ILE A 66 -1.40 -8.36 -11.69
C ILE A 66 -1.86 -6.93 -11.32
N PRO A 67 -3.14 -6.55 -11.46
CA PRO A 67 -3.59 -5.22 -11.05
C PRO A 67 -3.40 -4.94 -9.55
N VAL A 68 -3.57 -5.94 -8.68
CA VAL A 68 -3.33 -5.79 -7.24
C VAL A 68 -1.84 -5.59 -6.93
N ALA A 69 -0.93 -6.24 -7.65
CA ALA A 69 0.50 -6.02 -7.54
C ALA A 69 0.89 -4.59 -7.96
N LEU A 70 0.35 -4.10 -9.08
CA LEU A 70 0.54 -2.73 -9.55
C LEU A 70 -0.01 -1.71 -8.54
N LEU A 71 -1.23 -1.94 -8.02
CA LEU A 71 -1.85 -1.10 -6.99
C LEU A 71 -1.01 -1.06 -5.71
N THR A 72 -0.52 -2.21 -5.25
CA THR A 72 0.29 -2.30 -4.04
C THR A 72 1.60 -1.53 -4.20
N SER A 73 2.31 -1.72 -5.32
CA SER A 73 3.54 -0.97 -5.65
C SER A 73 3.27 0.53 -5.71
N TYR A 74 2.23 0.94 -6.40
CA TYR A 74 1.79 2.33 -6.47
C TYR A 74 1.50 2.93 -5.08
N LEU A 75 0.77 2.21 -4.22
CA LEU A 75 0.43 2.69 -2.87
C LEU A 75 1.68 2.93 -2.02
N VAL A 76 2.62 1.96 -1.97
CA VAL A 76 3.81 2.10 -1.12
C VAL A 76 4.77 3.16 -1.66
N ILE A 77 4.98 3.26 -2.97
CA ILE A 77 5.85 4.25 -3.58
C ILE A 77 5.28 5.66 -3.35
N THR A 78 4.00 5.87 -3.64
CA THR A 78 3.37 7.19 -3.46
C THR A 78 3.16 7.56 -2.00
N ALA A 79 3.10 6.60 -1.08
CA ALA A 79 3.14 6.86 0.34
C ALA A 79 4.53 7.31 0.80
N LEU A 80 5.60 6.70 0.28
CA LEU A 80 6.98 7.11 0.57
C LEU A 80 7.26 8.51 0.02
N THR A 81 6.96 8.76 -1.26
CA THR A 81 7.15 10.08 -1.88
C THR A 81 6.32 11.17 -1.22
N ALA A 82 5.19 10.84 -0.59
CA ALA A 82 4.42 11.83 0.17
C ALA A 82 5.20 12.45 1.33
N VAL A 83 6.15 11.76 1.94
CA VAL A 83 6.98 12.25 3.06
C VAL A 83 8.40 12.64 2.64
N THR A 84 8.78 12.41 1.38
CA THR A 84 10.05 12.86 0.80
C THR A 84 10.02 14.38 0.55
N PRO A 85 11.13 15.09 0.72
CA PRO A 85 11.22 16.53 0.41
C PRO A 85 10.80 16.85 -1.04
N ALA A 86 10.15 17.99 -1.25
CA ALA A 86 9.62 18.37 -2.56
C ALA A 86 10.71 18.48 -3.65
N ALA A 87 11.93 18.94 -3.26
CA ALA A 87 13.07 19.07 -4.16
C ALA A 87 13.58 17.72 -4.74
N GLU A 88 13.30 16.61 -4.05
CA GLU A 88 13.71 15.26 -4.46
C GLU A 88 12.62 14.53 -5.25
N ARG A 89 11.47 15.17 -5.49
CA ARG A 89 10.29 14.53 -6.13
C ARG A 89 10.30 14.77 -7.64
N SER A 90 10.17 13.66 -8.40
CA SER A 90 10.00 13.72 -9.85
C SER A 90 8.51 13.84 -10.21
N ARG A 91 8.15 14.94 -10.91
CA ARG A 91 6.80 15.12 -11.45
C ARG A 91 6.44 14.03 -12.47
N ALA A 92 7.40 13.60 -13.28
CA ALA A 92 7.19 12.53 -14.24
C ALA A 92 6.84 11.21 -13.54
N LEU A 93 7.51 10.91 -12.42
CA LEU A 93 7.17 9.74 -11.59
C LEU A 93 5.75 9.84 -11.01
N ASP A 94 5.38 11.01 -10.45
CA ASP A 94 4.04 11.21 -9.89
C ASP A 94 2.95 11.03 -10.98
N VAL A 95 3.16 11.56 -12.18
CA VAL A 95 2.23 11.41 -13.32
C VAL A 95 2.19 9.96 -13.80
N GLY A 96 3.35 9.32 -13.98
CA GLY A 96 3.41 7.91 -14.41
C GLY A 96 2.69 6.97 -13.43
N LEU A 97 2.90 7.16 -12.14
CA LEU A 97 2.21 6.40 -11.09
C LEU A 97 0.70 6.68 -11.08
N LEU A 98 0.28 7.93 -11.32
CA LEU A 98 -1.14 8.26 -11.46
C LEU A 98 -1.77 7.53 -12.64
N LEU A 99 -1.11 7.50 -13.80
CA LEU A 99 -1.61 6.79 -14.98
C LEU A 99 -1.76 5.27 -14.72
N VAL A 100 -0.78 4.67 -14.03
CA VAL A 100 -0.89 3.27 -13.60
C VAL A 100 -2.11 3.07 -12.70
N ALA A 101 -2.32 3.93 -11.72
CA ALA A 101 -3.48 3.83 -10.82
C ALA A 101 -4.81 4.02 -11.55
N CYS A 102 -4.88 4.94 -12.53
CA CYS A 102 -6.06 5.13 -13.38
C CYS A 102 -6.35 3.87 -14.20
N GLY A 103 -5.33 3.29 -14.84
CA GLY A 103 -5.46 2.04 -15.59
C GLY A 103 -5.96 0.89 -14.71
N VAL A 104 -5.40 0.73 -13.50
CA VAL A 104 -5.86 -0.27 -12.54
C VAL A 104 -7.31 -0.02 -12.11
N ALA A 105 -7.70 1.22 -11.82
CA ALA A 105 -9.07 1.56 -11.42
C ALA A 105 -10.08 1.23 -12.52
N VAL A 106 -9.81 1.65 -13.76
CA VAL A 106 -10.68 1.39 -14.92
C VAL A 106 -10.78 -0.11 -15.19
N PHE A 107 -9.63 -0.81 -15.22
CA PHE A 107 -9.61 -2.26 -15.47
C PHE A 107 -10.39 -3.03 -14.39
N MET A 108 -10.12 -2.73 -13.11
CA MET A 108 -10.77 -3.44 -12.01
C MET A 108 -12.27 -3.18 -11.95
N ILE A 109 -12.72 -1.92 -12.10
CA ILE A 109 -14.15 -1.60 -12.08
C ILE A 109 -14.85 -2.20 -13.30
N GLY A 110 -14.25 -2.07 -14.49
CA GLY A 110 -14.79 -2.65 -15.72
C GLY A 110 -14.92 -4.17 -15.64
N SER A 111 -13.87 -4.87 -15.16
CA SER A 111 -13.91 -6.33 -14.93
C SER A 111 -14.96 -6.71 -13.88
N GLY A 112 -15.08 -5.94 -12.79
CA GLY A 112 -16.09 -6.17 -11.77
C GLY A 112 -17.52 -6.07 -12.32
N LEU A 113 -17.78 -5.08 -13.18
CA LEU A 113 -19.08 -4.93 -13.86
C LEU A 113 -19.34 -6.10 -14.82
N ALA A 114 -18.36 -6.48 -15.63
CA ALA A 114 -18.51 -7.62 -16.55
C ALA A 114 -18.82 -8.92 -15.77
N VAL A 115 -18.10 -9.18 -14.66
CA VAL A 115 -18.38 -10.36 -13.82
C VAL A 115 -19.76 -10.28 -13.17
N ALA A 116 -20.21 -9.10 -12.78
CA ALA A 116 -21.53 -8.91 -12.16
C ALA A 116 -22.68 -9.10 -13.17
N THR A 117 -22.47 -8.78 -14.45
CA THR A 117 -23.47 -8.96 -15.52
C THR A 117 -23.49 -10.38 -16.10
N ASP A 118 -22.32 -11.02 -16.27
CA ASP A 118 -22.21 -12.34 -16.90
C ASP A 118 -22.43 -13.52 -15.92
N GLY A 119 -22.53 -13.23 -14.63
CA GLY A 119 -22.87 -14.22 -13.58
C GLY A 119 -21.86 -15.36 -13.43
N ALA A 120 -22.34 -16.59 -13.38
CA ALA A 120 -21.58 -17.80 -13.01
C ALA A 120 -20.46 -18.21 -13.98
N ARG A 121 -20.23 -17.50 -15.08
CA ARG A 121 -19.18 -17.83 -16.07
C ARG A 121 -17.76 -17.48 -15.61
N HIS A 122 -17.62 -16.69 -14.55
CA HIS A 122 -16.33 -16.22 -14.05
C HIS A 122 -15.84 -17.03 -12.84
N ARG A 123 -14.54 -17.39 -12.85
CA ARG A 123 -13.89 -18.12 -11.74
C ARG A 123 -13.70 -17.27 -10.49
N VAL A 124 -13.63 -15.95 -10.65
CA VAL A 124 -13.39 -15.00 -9.56
C VAL A 124 -14.68 -14.19 -9.34
N PRO A 125 -15.18 -14.06 -8.12
CA PRO A 125 -16.37 -13.24 -7.83
C PRO A 125 -16.09 -11.75 -8.07
N ALA A 126 -17.14 -10.94 -8.29
CA ALA A 126 -17.02 -9.51 -8.56
C ALA A 126 -16.43 -8.70 -7.40
N PHE A 127 -16.57 -9.17 -6.16
CA PHE A 127 -16.16 -8.43 -4.95
C PHE A 127 -14.68 -7.98 -4.95
N PRO A 128 -13.66 -8.82 -5.22
CA PRO A 128 -12.27 -8.38 -5.28
C PRO A 128 -12.03 -7.25 -6.29
N PHE A 129 -12.67 -7.33 -7.45
CA PHE A 129 -12.54 -6.30 -8.48
C PHE A 129 -13.06 -4.94 -7.99
N PHE A 130 -14.24 -4.90 -7.40
CA PHE A 130 -14.79 -3.66 -6.84
C PHE A 130 -13.98 -3.16 -5.65
N LEU A 131 -13.53 -4.05 -4.76
CA LEU A 131 -12.72 -3.67 -3.59
C LEU A 131 -11.43 -2.96 -4.01
N PHE A 132 -10.65 -3.59 -4.87
CA PHE A 132 -9.36 -3.03 -5.31
C PHE A 132 -9.53 -1.86 -6.27
N GLY A 133 -10.56 -1.89 -7.12
CA GLY A 133 -10.94 -0.77 -7.97
C GLY A 133 -11.33 0.48 -7.17
N ALA A 134 -12.08 0.32 -6.08
CA ALA A 134 -12.44 1.43 -5.19
C ALA A 134 -11.21 2.00 -4.48
N ILE A 135 -10.28 1.16 -4.01
CA ILE A 135 -9.02 1.62 -3.40
C ILE A 135 -8.19 2.41 -4.43
N ALA A 136 -8.07 1.92 -5.66
CA ALA A 136 -7.37 2.59 -6.74
C ALA A 136 -8.03 3.95 -7.07
N LEU A 137 -9.35 4.00 -7.20
CA LEU A 137 -10.10 5.23 -7.48
C LEU A 137 -9.93 6.28 -6.38
N LEU A 138 -10.02 5.88 -5.11
CA LEU A 138 -9.76 6.77 -3.96
C LEU A 138 -8.34 7.35 -4.02
N ALA A 139 -7.37 6.55 -4.43
CA ALA A 139 -5.99 6.97 -4.56
C ALA A 139 -5.81 7.97 -5.72
N VAL A 140 -6.41 7.69 -6.89
CA VAL A 140 -6.45 8.59 -8.07
C VAL A 140 -7.05 9.93 -7.71
N VAL A 141 -8.23 9.95 -7.08
CA VAL A 141 -8.89 11.20 -6.65
C VAL A 141 -7.98 12.00 -5.69
N GLY A 142 -7.28 11.30 -4.79
CA GLY A 142 -6.30 11.92 -3.90
C GLY A 142 -5.13 12.57 -4.64
N ASP A 143 -4.62 11.93 -5.69
CA ASP A 143 -3.49 12.43 -6.49
C ASP A 143 -3.90 13.58 -7.40
N LEU A 144 -5.04 13.49 -8.05
CA LEU A 144 -5.59 14.60 -8.84
C LEU A 144 -5.76 15.87 -8.00
N ARG A 145 -6.20 15.73 -6.74
CA ARG A 145 -6.26 16.88 -5.82
C ARG A 145 -4.88 17.46 -5.51
N VAL A 146 -3.86 16.62 -5.37
CA VAL A 146 -2.47 17.08 -5.13
C VAL A 146 -1.89 17.76 -6.36
N LEU A 147 -2.14 17.22 -7.55
CA LEU A 147 -1.67 17.84 -8.81
C LEU A 147 -2.32 19.20 -9.08
N ARG A 148 -3.61 19.36 -8.72
CA ARG A 148 -4.35 20.61 -8.91
C ARG A 148 -4.04 21.67 -7.86
N SER A 149 -3.88 21.29 -6.59
CA SER A 149 -3.75 22.20 -5.46
C SER A 149 -2.30 22.36 -4.99
N GLY A 150 -1.32 21.72 -5.64
CA GLY A 150 0.06 21.65 -5.20
C GLY A 150 0.32 20.63 -4.08
N ALA A 151 1.59 20.52 -3.69
CA ALA A 151 2.01 19.56 -2.67
C ALA A 151 1.35 19.89 -1.32
N ARG A 152 0.70 18.91 -0.73
CA ARG A 152 0.06 19.05 0.58
C ARG A 152 1.12 19.19 1.68
N ALA A 153 0.87 20.09 2.64
CA ALA A 153 1.69 20.27 3.83
C ALA A 153 0.99 19.75 5.09
N GLY A 154 1.74 19.53 6.16
CA GLY A 154 1.19 19.23 7.48
C GLY A 154 0.35 17.94 7.55
N ALA A 155 -0.80 18.03 8.19
CA ALA A 155 -1.67 16.88 8.50
C ALA A 155 -2.17 16.13 7.25
N SER A 156 -2.44 16.81 6.15
CA SER A 156 -2.93 16.17 4.93
C SER A 156 -1.87 15.31 4.22
N ARG A 157 -0.58 15.71 4.31
CA ARG A 157 0.56 14.92 3.84
C ARG A 157 0.72 13.65 4.66
N ILE A 158 0.65 13.77 5.98
CA ILE A 158 0.73 12.62 6.92
C ILE A 158 -0.46 11.68 6.71
N ALA A 159 -1.67 12.20 6.55
CA ALA A 159 -2.86 11.39 6.29
C ALA A 159 -2.73 10.60 4.97
N ARG A 160 -2.18 11.22 3.90
CA ARG A 160 -1.92 10.54 2.62
C ARG A 160 -0.90 9.41 2.76
N HIS A 161 0.20 9.65 3.46
CA HIS A 161 1.19 8.62 3.77
C HIS A 161 0.56 7.47 4.56
N LEU A 162 -0.12 7.80 5.65
CA LEU A 162 -0.70 6.85 6.59
C LEU A 162 -1.69 5.89 5.91
N TRP A 163 -2.72 6.43 5.21
CA TRP A 163 -3.74 5.56 4.65
C TRP A 163 -3.19 4.67 3.52
N ARG A 164 -2.22 5.15 2.72
CA ARG A 164 -1.62 4.36 1.64
C ARG A 164 -0.73 3.24 2.15
N MET A 165 0.12 3.52 3.15
CA MET A 165 0.92 2.47 3.80
C MET A 165 0.02 1.43 4.47
N SER A 166 -1.03 1.88 5.16
CA SER A 166 -1.97 0.96 5.81
C SER A 166 -2.81 0.18 4.80
N ALA A 167 -3.24 0.78 3.69
CA ALA A 167 -3.95 0.08 2.63
C ALA A 167 -3.07 -1.01 1.98
N ALA A 168 -1.81 -0.71 1.70
CA ALA A 168 -0.87 -1.72 1.21
C ALA A 168 -0.65 -2.85 2.22
N LEU A 169 -0.53 -2.54 3.51
CA LEU A 169 -0.41 -3.55 4.57
C LEU A 169 -1.72 -4.36 4.73
N LEU A 170 -2.89 -3.75 4.54
CA LEU A 170 -4.18 -4.45 4.50
C LEU A 170 -4.24 -5.44 3.33
N ILE A 171 -3.79 -5.04 2.14
CA ILE A 171 -3.73 -5.93 0.96
C ILE A 171 -2.80 -7.11 1.25
N ALA A 172 -1.62 -6.87 1.83
CA ALA A 172 -0.69 -7.92 2.21
C ALA A 172 -1.28 -8.86 3.28
N SER A 173 -1.92 -8.30 4.31
CA SER A 173 -2.58 -9.06 5.38
C SER A 173 -3.74 -9.90 4.84
N LEU A 174 -4.53 -9.35 3.90
CA LEU A 174 -5.62 -10.07 3.24
C LEU A 174 -5.07 -11.25 2.43
N SER A 175 -4.05 -11.02 1.61
CA SER A 175 -3.39 -12.07 0.83
C SER A 175 -2.81 -13.17 1.72
N PHE A 176 -2.17 -12.79 2.83
CA PHE A 176 -1.68 -13.72 3.85
C PHE A 176 -2.82 -14.53 4.47
N SER A 177 -3.89 -13.88 4.91
CA SER A 177 -5.05 -14.54 5.56
C SER A 177 -5.77 -15.51 4.63
N VAL A 178 -5.85 -15.23 3.33
CA VAL A 178 -6.44 -16.14 2.32
C VAL A 178 -5.54 -17.36 2.08
N GLN A 179 -4.22 -17.20 2.17
CA GLN A 179 -3.27 -18.31 1.93
C GLN A 179 -3.04 -19.16 3.19
N LEU A 180 -3.07 -18.55 4.37
CA LEU A 180 -2.75 -19.18 5.65
C LEU A 180 -3.51 -20.47 5.95
N PRO A 181 -4.82 -20.60 5.63
CA PRO A 181 -5.57 -21.85 5.88
C PRO A 181 -5.00 -23.09 5.19
N LYS A 182 -4.26 -22.91 4.09
CA LYS A 182 -3.64 -24.05 3.37
C LYS A 182 -2.56 -24.74 4.20
N TYR A 183 -1.96 -24.02 5.15
CA TYR A 183 -0.85 -24.48 5.98
C TYR A 183 -1.26 -24.75 7.43
N LEU A 184 -2.46 -24.34 7.85
CA LEU A 184 -2.95 -24.53 9.21
C LEU A 184 -3.72 -25.87 9.36
N PRO A 185 -3.62 -26.52 10.54
CA PRO A 185 -4.53 -27.60 10.93
C PRO A 185 -5.99 -27.12 10.88
N LYS A 186 -6.93 -28.03 10.61
CA LYS A 186 -8.37 -27.70 10.51
C LYS A 186 -8.92 -26.99 11.75
N SER A 187 -8.43 -27.34 12.94
CA SER A 187 -8.81 -26.74 14.22
C SER A 187 -8.46 -25.24 14.36
N LEU A 188 -7.45 -24.77 13.62
CA LEU A 188 -7.01 -23.37 13.65
C LEU A 188 -7.54 -22.53 12.47
N ARG A 189 -8.34 -23.10 11.57
CA ARG A 189 -8.93 -22.39 10.42
C ARG A 189 -10.17 -21.60 10.82
N LEU A 190 -10.09 -20.88 11.94
CA LEU A 190 -11.19 -20.09 12.48
C LEU A 190 -11.26 -18.73 11.75
N PRO A 191 -12.41 -18.35 11.16
CA PRO A 191 -12.53 -17.11 10.41
C PRO A 191 -12.10 -15.86 11.19
N TRP A 192 -12.43 -15.78 12.48
CA TRP A 192 -12.05 -14.67 13.34
C TRP A 192 -10.53 -14.60 13.55
N LEU A 193 -9.84 -15.74 13.68
CA LEU A 193 -8.38 -15.79 13.83
C LEU A 193 -7.68 -15.27 12.57
N LEU A 194 -8.20 -15.67 11.40
CA LEU A 194 -7.69 -15.21 10.10
C LEU A 194 -7.97 -13.73 9.84
N ALA A 195 -9.01 -13.18 10.46
CA ALA A 195 -9.35 -11.77 10.35
C ALA A 195 -8.51 -10.86 11.25
N LEU A 196 -7.85 -11.39 12.30
CA LEU A 196 -7.09 -10.57 13.27
C LEU A 196 -6.06 -9.62 12.63
N PRO A 197 -5.20 -10.06 11.69
CA PRO A 197 -4.23 -9.15 11.07
C PRO A 197 -4.90 -7.99 10.33
N LEU A 198 -6.02 -8.26 9.64
CA LEU A 198 -6.77 -7.24 8.90
C LEU A 198 -7.40 -6.24 9.87
N LEU A 199 -8.07 -6.73 10.91
CA LEU A 199 -8.71 -5.89 11.92
C LEU A 199 -7.69 -5.02 12.66
N ALA A 200 -6.53 -5.59 13.02
CA ALA A 200 -5.45 -4.83 13.66
C ALA A 200 -4.97 -3.66 12.80
N VAL A 201 -4.75 -3.88 11.50
CA VAL A 201 -4.35 -2.81 10.58
C VAL A 201 -5.48 -1.80 10.40
N LEU A 202 -6.72 -2.26 10.17
CA LEU A 202 -7.87 -1.39 9.91
C LEU A 202 -8.16 -0.48 11.11
N VAL A 203 -8.26 -1.04 12.31
CA VAL A 203 -8.53 -0.27 13.54
C VAL A 203 -7.42 0.74 13.79
N THR A 204 -6.15 0.33 13.65
CA THR A 204 -5.01 1.23 13.84
C THR A 204 -5.00 2.34 12.78
N MET A 205 -5.31 2.03 11.53
CA MET A 205 -5.42 3.02 10.44
C MET A 205 -6.50 4.05 10.76
N LEU A 206 -7.70 3.60 11.12
CA LEU A 206 -8.84 4.49 11.43
C LEU A 206 -8.54 5.37 12.64
N PHE A 207 -7.97 4.80 13.71
CA PHE A 207 -7.53 5.55 14.89
C PHE A 207 -6.54 6.67 14.53
N TRP A 208 -5.49 6.38 13.76
CA TRP A 208 -4.49 7.38 13.38
C TRP A 208 -5.02 8.40 12.38
N LEU A 209 -5.88 8.00 11.43
CA LEU A 209 -6.53 8.94 10.50
C LEU A 209 -7.43 9.92 11.25
N TRP A 210 -8.22 9.42 12.20
CA TRP A 210 -9.01 10.26 13.08
C TRP A 210 -8.13 11.22 13.90
N ARG A 211 -7.09 10.70 14.53
CA ARG A 211 -6.16 11.52 15.35
C ARG A 211 -5.47 12.61 14.52
N VAL A 212 -5.01 12.29 13.30
CA VAL A 212 -4.32 13.27 12.43
C VAL A 212 -5.28 14.33 11.90
N ARG A 213 -6.55 13.97 11.63
CA ARG A 213 -7.53 14.93 11.07
C ARG A 213 -8.21 15.78 12.12
N VAL A 214 -8.53 15.24 13.27
CA VAL A 214 -9.34 15.89 14.31
C VAL A 214 -8.49 16.58 15.38
N ARG A 215 -7.43 15.94 15.86
CA ARG A 215 -6.55 16.51 16.86
C ARG A 215 -5.37 17.23 16.21
N ARG A 216 -5.54 18.48 15.80
CA ARG A 216 -4.42 19.37 15.41
C ARG A 216 -3.59 19.76 16.65
N PRO A 217 -2.25 19.96 16.54
CA PRO A 217 -1.24 19.55 15.58
C PRO A 217 -0.23 18.56 16.18
N VAL A 218 0.20 17.60 15.41
CA VAL A 218 1.36 16.78 15.79
C VAL A 218 2.64 17.56 15.44
N ARG A 219 2.98 18.56 16.26
CA ARG A 219 4.18 19.40 16.09
C ARG A 219 5.51 18.61 16.09
N GLY A 220 5.54 17.38 16.58
CA GLY A 220 6.74 16.54 16.66
C GLY A 220 6.96 15.56 15.51
N MET A 221 6.05 15.46 14.52
CA MET A 221 6.17 14.52 13.38
C MET A 221 6.75 15.14 12.10
N VAL A 222 6.99 16.42 12.08
CA VAL A 222 7.68 17.08 10.97
C VAL A 222 9.17 16.97 11.23
N ILE A 223 9.88 16.25 10.36
CA ILE A 223 11.34 16.29 10.32
C ILE A 223 11.69 17.75 10.05
N ALA A 224 12.23 18.46 11.04
CA ALA A 224 12.79 19.77 10.83
C ALA A 224 13.87 19.63 9.78
N ALA A 225 13.83 20.48 8.74
CA ALA A 225 14.94 20.61 7.81
C ALA A 225 16.23 20.84 8.62
N PRO A 226 17.39 20.29 8.21
CA PRO A 226 18.64 20.54 8.89
C PRO A 226 18.84 22.06 9.02
N ARG A 227 18.94 22.57 10.23
CA ARG A 227 19.39 23.93 10.52
C ARG A 227 20.88 24.01 10.16
N GLY A 228 21.17 24.34 8.91
CA GLY A 228 22.57 24.38 8.47
C GLY A 228 22.85 25.10 7.17
N ALA A 229 21.91 25.94 6.67
CA ALA A 229 22.13 26.65 5.40
C ALA A 229 21.87 28.18 5.49
N LEU A 230 22.13 28.78 6.63
CA LEU A 230 22.08 30.24 6.76
C LEU A 230 23.23 30.69 7.67
N VAL A 231 24.45 30.57 7.23
CA VAL A 231 25.60 31.45 7.65
C VAL A 231 26.69 31.23 6.62
N THR A 232 26.78 32.09 5.64
CA THR A 232 27.98 32.70 5.06
C THR A 232 27.59 33.51 3.83
N GLU A 233 27.12 34.72 4.07
CA GLU A 233 27.26 35.81 3.11
C GLU A 233 27.28 37.11 3.89
N THR A 234 28.44 37.41 4.45
CA THR A 234 28.88 38.81 4.72
C THR A 234 30.38 38.77 4.97
N ALA A 235 31.17 39.00 3.97
CA ALA A 235 32.43 39.76 4.00
C ALA A 235 32.83 40.10 2.58
#